data_f998e7a512a22110062a21d2480a45b9
#
_entry.id   f998e7a512a22110062a21d2480a45b9
#
_cell.length_a   1.000
_cell.length_b   1.000
_cell.length_c   1.000
_cell.angle_alpha   90.00
_cell.angle_beta   90.00
_cell.angle_gamma   90.00
#
_symmetry.space_group_name_H-M   'P 1'
#
loop_
_entity.id
_entity.type
_entity.pdbx_description
1 polymer ?
#
loop_
_entity_poly.entity_id
_entity_poly.type
_entity_poly.pdbx_seq_one_letter_code
_entity_poly.pdbx_strand_id
1 'polypeptide(L)'
;LKPWIKKPGEYRLVITVQSGKVQVRAERKFYIQWGQMPLQSGNIDVAIEQLALVAPGGAVSRMRSAAAEERQALFDRFWQERDPTPGTERNELRDEFFSRIDFANNNFSEMISGQEGWRSDRGRVLMRNGTPDNVERQAAEIGMPAVEIWVYTRLAKKYIFVDRQGSGEFRLVKVE
;
A
#
# COMPACT_ATOMS: atom_id res chain seq x y z
N LEU A 1 0.32 8.63 -16.12
CA LEU A 1 1.42 7.77 -16.57
C LEU A 1 0.92 6.33 -16.55
N LYS A 2 0.86 5.68 -17.71
CA LYS A 2 0.57 4.23 -17.76
C LYS A 2 1.74 3.51 -17.08
N PRO A 3 1.52 2.60 -16.13
CA PRO A 3 2.60 1.87 -15.50
C PRO A 3 3.35 1.04 -16.55
N TRP A 4 4.65 1.30 -16.69
CA TRP A 4 5.51 0.61 -17.65
C TRP A 4 5.80 -0.84 -17.26
N ILE A 5 5.62 -1.14 -15.99
CA ILE A 5 5.91 -2.44 -15.38
C ILE A 5 4.60 -3.20 -15.25
N LYS A 6 4.45 -4.25 -16.04
CA LYS A 6 3.19 -5.03 -16.15
C LYS A 6 3.32 -6.48 -15.71
N LYS A 7 4.53 -6.94 -15.38
CA LYS A 7 4.79 -8.35 -15.03
C LYS A 7 5.86 -8.43 -13.93
N PRO A 8 5.82 -9.44 -13.06
CA PRO A 8 6.95 -9.74 -12.18
C PRO A 8 8.17 -10.14 -13.02
N GLY A 9 9.35 -9.86 -12.51
CA GLY A 9 10.60 -10.21 -13.18
C GLY A 9 11.74 -9.27 -12.89
N GLU A 10 12.90 -9.55 -13.47
CA GLU A 10 14.06 -8.69 -13.43
C GLU A 10 13.86 -7.51 -14.38
N TYR A 11 14.05 -6.31 -13.86
CA TYR A 11 14.00 -5.07 -14.61
C TYR A 11 15.32 -4.35 -14.50
N ARG A 12 15.61 -3.53 -15.51
CA ARG A 12 16.81 -2.74 -15.59
C ARG A 12 16.44 -1.28 -15.77
N LEU A 13 16.75 -0.46 -14.78
CA LEU A 13 16.66 0.99 -14.90
C LEU A 13 17.96 1.49 -15.53
N VAL A 14 17.87 2.13 -16.67
CA VAL A 14 18.98 2.78 -17.35
C VAL A 14 18.70 4.28 -17.39
N ILE A 15 19.58 5.05 -16.76
CA ILE A 15 19.55 6.51 -16.79
C ILE A 15 20.72 6.96 -17.66
N THR A 16 20.40 7.71 -18.71
CA THR A 16 21.40 8.33 -19.57
C THR A 16 21.27 9.84 -19.46
N VAL A 17 22.34 10.51 -19.10
CA VAL A 17 22.43 11.97 -19.06
C VAL A 17 23.42 12.40 -20.11
N GLN A 18 23.02 13.32 -20.97
CA GLN A 18 23.87 13.88 -22.03
C GLN A 18 23.99 15.38 -21.85
N SER A 19 25.22 15.88 -21.87
CA SER A 19 25.55 17.30 -21.86
C SER A 19 26.60 17.57 -22.92
N GLY A 20 26.21 18.18 -24.02
CA GLY A 20 27.06 18.39 -25.19
C GLY A 20 27.58 17.06 -25.75
N LYS A 21 28.91 16.88 -25.78
CA LYS A 21 29.58 15.64 -26.24
C LYS A 21 29.77 14.61 -25.14
N VAL A 22 29.45 14.93 -23.90
CA VAL A 22 29.62 14.03 -22.75
C VAL A 22 28.31 13.28 -22.49
N GLN A 23 28.41 11.95 -22.43
CA GLN A 23 27.30 11.08 -22.07
C GLN A 23 27.69 10.23 -20.87
N VAL A 24 26.89 10.26 -19.84
CA VAL A 24 27.04 9.42 -18.65
C VAL A 24 25.83 8.48 -18.56
N ARG A 25 26.12 7.20 -18.36
CA ARG A 25 25.11 6.15 -18.23
C ARG A 25 25.25 5.48 -16.87
N ALA A 26 24.15 5.39 -16.16
CA ALA A 26 24.02 4.60 -14.94
C ALA A 26 23.00 3.48 -15.15
N GLU A 27 23.28 2.32 -14.60
CA GLU A 27 22.41 1.14 -14.70
C GLU A 27 22.20 0.53 -13.33
N ARG A 28 20.95 0.18 -13.03
CA ARG A 28 20.56 -0.55 -11.82
C ARG A 28 19.60 -1.66 -12.19
N LYS A 29 19.92 -2.87 -11.79
CA LYS A 29 19.01 -4.01 -11.84
C LYS A 29 18.16 -4.03 -10.58
N PHE A 30 16.88 -4.32 -10.74
CA PHE A 30 15.97 -4.56 -9.63
C PHE A 30 14.96 -5.63 -10.04
N TYR A 31 14.47 -6.36 -9.05
CA TYR A 31 13.50 -7.41 -9.27
C TYR A 31 12.14 -6.94 -8.77
N ILE A 32 11.13 -7.02 -9.63
CA ILE A 32 9.74 -6.82 -9.22
C ILE A 32 9.11 -8.18 -9.01
N GLN A 33 8.81 -8.44 -7.79
CA GLN A 33 8.03 -9.58 -7.38
C GLN A 33 6.61 -9.07 -7.08
N TRP A 34 5.66 -9.41 -7.92
CA TRP A 34 4.27 -9.30 -7.50
C TRP A 34 4.09 -10.37 -6.43
N GLY A 35 3.70 -9.94 -5.26
CA GLY A 35 3.55 -10.89 -4.18
C GLY A 35 2.62 -12.03 -4.58
N GLN A 36 3.18 -13.17 -4.95
CA GLN A 36 2.58 -14.41 -4.50
C GLN A 36 2.85 -14.40 -3.01
N MET A 37 2.02 -13.69 -2.27
CA MET A 37 2.02 -13.93 -0.85
C MET A 37 1.34 -15.28 -0.63
N PRO A 38 2.08 -16.28 -0.21
CA PRO A 38 1.53 -17.12 0.82
C PRO A 38 1.03 -16.12 1.88
N LEU A 39 -0.08 -16.37 2.51
CA LEU A 39 -0.45 -15.72 3.77
C LEU A 39 0.79 -15.80 4.67
N GLN A 40 1.71 -14.81 4.56
CA GLN A 40 3.03 -14.89 5.18
C GLN A 40 2.94 -14.80 6.70
N SER A 41 1.77 -14.44 7.20
CA SER A 41 1.48 -14.54 8.62
C SER A 41 0.86 -15.87 9.03
N GLY A 42 0.47 -16.76 8.11
CA GLY A 42 -0.26 -17.99 8.46
C GLY A 42 -1.55 -17.71 9.26
N ASN A 43 -1.92 -16.46 9.44
CA ASN A 43 -2.99 -16.00 10.30
C ASN A 43 -4.09 -15.36 9.47
N ILE A 44 -5.09 -16.16 9.16
CA ILE A 44 -6.30 -15.72 8.43
C ILE A 44 -7.00 -14.55 9.14
N ASP A 45 -6.91 -14.46 10.47
CA ASP A 45 -7.56 -13.39 11.23
C ASP A 45 -6.93 -12.03 10.93
N VAL A 46 -5.60 -11.96 10.77
CA VAL A 46 -4.91 -10.74 10.32
C VAL A 46 -5.31 -10.37 8.90
N ALA A 47 -5.40 -11.34 7.99
CA ALA A 47 -5.85 -11.07 6.62
C ALA A 47 -7.30 -10.54 6.57
N ILE A 48 -8.19 -11.07 7.41
CA ILE A 48 -9.57 -10.57 7.55
C ILE A 48 -9.58 -9.16 8.18
N GLU A 49 -8.69 -8.89 9.13
CA GLU A 49 -8.56 -7.55 9.70
C GLU A 49 -8.09 -6.52 8.67
N GLN A 50 -7.08 -6.87 7.89
CA GLN A 50 -6.61 -6.05 6.77
C GLN A 50 -7.72 -5.81 5.75
N LEU A 51 -8.46 -6.86 5.39
CA LEU A 51 -9.58 -6.79 4.47
C LEU A 51 -10.69 -5.83 4.96
N ALA A 52 -10.87 -5.68 6.27
CA ALA A 52 -11.85 -4.76 6.85
C ALA A 52 -11.61 -3.28 6.49
N LEU A 53 -10.42 -2.92 6.01
CA LEU A 53 -10.13 -1.56 5.56
C LEU A 53 -10.83 -1.19 4.24
N VAL A 54 -11.17 -2.17 3.41
CA VAL A 54 -11.66 -1.96 2.04
C VAL A 54 -12.97 -2.70 1.74
N ALA A 55 -13.25 -3.80 2.44
CA ALA A 55 -14.42 -4.63 2.18
C ALA A 55 -15.68 -4.11 2.88
N PRO A 56 -16.88 -4.42 2.33
CA PRO A 56 -18.14 -4.16 3.02
C PRO A 56 -18.19 -4.87 4.38
N GLY A 57 -18.66 -4.17 5.40
CA GLY A 57 -18.69 -4.66 6.78
C GLY A 57 -19.41 -6.01 6.95
N GLY A 58 -20.47 -6.27 6.19
CA GLY A 58 -21.19 -7.52 6.23
C GLY A 58 -20.37 -8.74 5.77
N ALA A 59 -19.44 -8.58 4.84
CA ALA A 59 -18.54 -9.66 4.42
C ALA A 59 -17.54 -10.00 5.52
N VAL A 60 -16.93 -8.97 6.10
CA VAL A 60 -15.95 -9.12 7.20
C VAL A 60 -16.61 -9.71 8.44
N SER A 61 -17.82 -9.27 8.79
CA SER A 61 -18.55 -9.81 9.94
C SER A 61 -18.84 -11.30 9.78
N ARG A 62 -19.25 -11.73 8.59
CA ARG A 62 -19.47 -13.17 8.31
C ARG A 62 -18.19 -13.98 8.48
N MET A 63 -17.06 -13.49 7.99
CA MET A 63 -15.77 -14.18 8.15
C MET A 63 -15.35 -14.28 9.62
N ARG A 64 -15.54 -13.20 10.39
CA ARG A 64 -15.17 -13.19 11.82
C ARG A 64 -16.05 -14.09 12.67
N SER A 65 -17.35 -14.23 12.34
CA SER A 65 -18.28 -15.08 13.07
C SER A 65 -18.25 -16.55 12.65
N ALA A 66 -17.58 -16.88 11.55
CA ALA A 66 -17.44 -18.24 11.06
C ALA A 66 -16.46 -19.06 11.92
N ALA A 67 -16.63 -20.39 11.90
CA ALA A 67 -15.67 -21.31 12.50
C ALA A 67 -14.27 -21.14 11.86
N ALA A 68 -13.21 -21.42 12.63
CA ALA A 68 -11.84 -21.17 12.19
C ALA A 68 -11.53 -21.87 10.84
N GLU A 69 -12.05 -23.08 10.67
CA GLU A 69 -11.85 -23.89 9.46
C GLU A 69 -12.55 -23.31 8.22
N GLU A 70 -13.61 -22.53 8.43
CA GLU A 70 -14.40 -21.94 7.34
C GLU A 70 -13.87 -20.56 6.90
N ARG A 71 -13.12 -19.88 7.76
CA ARG A 71 -12.64 -18.49 7.49
C ARG A 71 -11.83 -18.39 6.23
N GLN A 72 -10.94 -19.34 5.99
CA GLN A 72 -10.11 -19.38 4.80
C GLN A 72 -10.98 -19.51 3.52
N ALA A 73 -11.93 -20.42 3.53
CA ALA A 73 -12.81 -20.63 2.38
C ALA A 73 -13.67 -19.39 2.07
N LEU A 74 -14.18 -18.70 3.11
CA LEU A 74 -14.93 -17.44 2.95
C LEU A 74 -14.06 -16.31 2.41
N PHE A 75 -12.81 -16.22 2.88
CA PHE A 75 -11.85 -15.24 2.41
C PHE A 75 -11.47 -15.47 0.93
N ASP A 76 -11.21 -16.73 0.55
CA ASP A 76 -10.87 -17.09 -0.83
C ASP A 76 -12.06 -16.84 -1.77
N ARG A 77 -13.28 -17.19 -1.34
CA ARG A 77 -14.51 -16.90 -2.08
C ARG A 77 -14.71 -15.39 -2.29
N PHE A 78 -14.43 -14.58 -1.27
CA PHE A 78 -14.54 -13.11 -1.39
C PHE A 78 -13.70 -12.57 -2.55
N TRP A 79 -12.46 -13.07 -2.71
CA TRP A 79 -11.59 -12.66 -3.79
C TRP A 79 -11.99 -13.27 -5.14
N GLN A 80 -12.42 -14.52 -5.17
CA GLN A 80 -12.93 -15.16 -6.39
C GLN A 80 -14.13 -14.43 -6.99
N GLU A 81 -15.08 -14.03 -6.15
CA GLU A 81 -16.26 -13.28 -6.59
C GLU A 81 -15.94 -11.87 -7.14
N ARG A 82 -14.75 -11.37 -6.86
CA ARG A 82 -14.28 -10.02 -7.27
C ARG A 82 -13.10 -10.05 -8.21
N ASP A 83 -12.83 -11.20 -8.75
CA ASP A 83 -11.75 -11.37 -9.71
C ASP A 83 -12.11 -10.64 -11.03
N PRO A 84 -11.30 -9.63 -11.46
CA PRO A 84 -11.57 -8.94 -12.72
C PRO A 84 -11.34 -9.81 -13.95
N THR A 85 -10.54 -10.89 -13.80
CA THR A 85 -10.13 -11.79 -14.89
C THR A 85 -10.28 -13.27 -14.50
N PRO A 86 -11.52 -13.75 -14.23
CA PRO A 86 -11.74 -15.08 -13.64
C PRO A 86 -11.29 -16.28 -14.49
N GLY A 87 -10.79 -16.04 -15.70
CA GLY A 87 -10.19 -17.07 -16.57
C GLY A 87 -8.67 -17.19 -16.44
N THR A 88 -8.04 -16.46 -15.55
CA THR A 88 -6.58 -16.49 -15.32
C THR A 88 -6.24 -17.08 -13.95
N GLU A 89 -4.97 -17.46 -13.76
CA GLU A 89 -4.49 -17.94 -12.45
C GLU A 89 -4.32 -16.82 -11.41
N ARG A 90 -4.47 -15.57 -11.83
CA ARG A 90 -4.21 -14.39 -11.02
C ARG A 90 -5.48 -13.61 -10.77
N ASN A 91 -5.60 -13.09 -9.57
CA ASN A 91 -6.62 -12.10 -9.21
C ASN A 91 -5.93 -10.76 -8.96
N GLU A 92 -6.01 -9.86 -9.95
CA GLU A 92 -5.30 -8.57 -9.91
C GLU A 92 -5.77 -7.69 -8.76
N LEU A 93 -7.04 -7.78 -8.37
CA LEU A 93 -7.58 -7.02 -7.25
C LEU A 93 -6.98 -7.49 -5.92
N ARG A 94 -6.84 -8.79 -5.74
CA ARG A 94 -6.18 -9.40 -4.59
C ARG A 94 -4.70 -9.03 -4.54
N ASP A 95 -4.01 -9.14 -5.67
CA ASP A 95 -2.60 -8.80 -5.80
C ASP A 95 -2.36 -7.32 -5.46
N GLU A 96 -3.19 -6.43 -5.97
CA GLU A 96 -3.12 -4.99 -5.68
C GLU A 96 -3.33 -4.71 -4.18
N PHE A 97 -4.30 -5.38 -3.56
CA PHE A 97 -4.58 -5.25 -2.13
C PHE A 97 -3.34 -5.61 -1.29
N PHE A 98 -2.75 -6.77 -1.53
CA PHE A 98 -1.57 -7.21 -0.78
C PHE A 98 -0.34 -6.37 -1.08
N SER A 99 -0.17 -5.91 -2.32
CA SER A 99 0.89 -4.97 -2.68
C SER A 99 0.82 -3.67 -1.87
N ARG A 100 -0.38 -3.17 -1.61
CA ARG A 100 -0.57 -1.99 -0.74
C ARG A 100 -0.23 -2.28 0.72
N ILE A 101 -0.57 -3.46 1.23
CA ILE A 101 -0.19 -3.90 2.57
C ILE A 101 1.34 -3.91 2.71
N ASP A 102 2.03 -4.55 1.75
CA ASP A 102 3.49 -4.62 1.75
C ASP A 102 4.13 -3.24 1.66
N PHE A 103 3.62 -2.39 0.76
CA PHE A 103 4.09 -1.03 0.66
C PHE A 103 3.91 -0.26 1.98
N ALA A 104 2.73 -0.37 2.59
CA ALA A 104 2.46 0.29 3.86
C ALA A 104 3.41 -0.20 4.96
N ASN A 105 3.62 -1.51 5.06
CA ASN A 105 4.53 -2.09 6.07
C ASN A 105 5.98 -1.64 5.85
N ASN A 106 6.43 -1.59 4.62
CA ASN A 106 7.81 -1.19 4.30
C ASN A 106 8.07 0.32 4.49
N ASN A 107 7.02 1.16 4.42
CA ASN A 107 7.20 2.62 4.40
C ASN A 107 6.59 3.35 5.60
N PHE A 108 5.64 2.75 6.31
CA PHE A 108 4.85 3.43 7.33
C PHE A 108 4.81 2.69 8.67
N SER A 109 5.57 1.59 8.82
CA SER A 109 5.70 0.93 10.13
C SER A 109 6.35 1.88 11.13
N GLU A 110 5.80 1.89 12.33
CA GLU A 110 6.19 2.78 13.40
C GLU A 110 7.19 2.07 14.30
N MET A 111 8.44 2.52 14.29
CA MET A 111 9.54 1.84 15.01
C MET A 111 9.38 1.94 16.54
N ILE A 112 8.81 3.03 17.03
CA ILE A 112 8.67 3.26 18.48
C ILE A 112 7.50 2.46 19.05
N SER A 113 6.33 2.54 18.40
CA SER A 113 5.13 1.81 18.83
C SER A 113 5.14 0.34 18.41
N GLY A 114 5.99 -0.04 17.46
CA GLY A 114 5.97 -1.36 16.81
C GLY A 114 4.74 -1.60 15.93
N GLN A 115 4.00 -0.55 15.61
CA GLN A 115 2.79 -0.65 14.81
C GLN A 115 3.11 -0.97 13.35
N GLU A 116 2.45 -2.00 12.81
CA GLU A 116 2.54 -2.35 11.39
C GLU A 116 2.04 -1.19 10.51
N GLY A 117 2.72 -0.95 9.39
CA GLY A 117 2.48 0.21 8.55
C GLY A 117 1.06 0.33 8.01
N TRP A 118 0.40 -0.80 7.70
CA TRP A 118 -1.00 -0.81 7.25
C TRP A 118 -1.99 -0.34 8.34
N ARG A 119 -1.60 -0.40 9.62
CA ARG A 119 -2.40 0.10 10.76
C ARG A 119 -2.21 1.58 11.01
N SER A 120 -1.12 2.17 10.50
CA SER A 120 -0.85 3.61 10.62
C SER A 120 -1.92 4.44 9.88
N ASP A 121 -2.02 5.72 10.19
CA ASP A 121 -2.97 6.61 9.51
C ASP A 121 -2.67 6.70 8.00
N ARG A 122 -1.37 6.78 7.62
CA ARG A 122 -0.96 6.75 6.20
C ARG A 122 -1.34 5.43 5.53
N GLY A 123 -1.09 4.31 6.21
CA GLY A 123 -1.46 2.98 5.71
C GLY A 123 -2.96 2.85 5.47
N ARG A 124 -3.79 3.29 6.42
CA ARG A 124 -5.25 3.24 6.28
C ARG A 124 -5.77 4.09 5.11
N VAL A 125 -5.19 5.26 4.89
CA VAL A 125 -5.55 6.12 3.76
C VAL A 125 -5.12 5.46 2.45
N LEU A 126 -3.89 4.91 2.38
CA LEU A 126 -3.39 4.17 1.22
C LEU A 126 -4.29 2.97 0.87
N MET A 127 -4.67 2.18 1.88
CA MET A 127 -5.52 1.00 1.66
C MET A 127 -6.87 1.38 1.05
N ARG A 128 -7.49 2.44 1.54
CA ARG A 128 -8.83 2.87 1.10
C ARG A 128 -8.83 3.56 -0.26
N ASN A 129 -7.84 4.41 -0.51
CA ASN A 129 -7.87 5.31 -1.68
C ASN A 129 -6.84 4.94 -2.74
N GLY A 130 -5.92 4.01 -2.45
CA GLY A 130 -4.79 3.69 -3.32
C GLY A 130 -3.67 4.71 -3.20
N THR A 131 -2.76 4.70 -4.18
CA THR A 131 -1.64 5.65 -4.26
C THR A 131 -2.16 7.06 -4.53
N PRO A 132 -1.71 8.08 -3.77
CA PRO A 132 -2.07 9.46 -4.05
C PRO A 132 -1.51 9.94 -5.40
N ASP A 133 -2.21 10.88 -6.04
CA ASP A 133 -1.77 11.49 -7.30
C ASP A 133 -0.53 12.38 -7.09
N ASN A 134 -0.45 13.03 -5.93
CA ASN A 134 0.70 13.85 -5.53
C ASN A 134 0.94 13.77 -4.03
N VAL A 135 2.21 13.87 -3.62
CA VAL A 135 2.65 13.94 -2.23
C VAL A 135 3.55 15.14 -2.03
N GLU A 136 3.10 16.09 -1.24
CA GLU A 136 3.87 17.24 -0.82
C GLU A 136 4.48 16.98 0.56
N ARG A 137 5.77 17.27 0.74
CA ARG A 137 6.48 17.05 2.00
C ARG A 137 7.13 18.33 2.47
N GLN A 138 6.93 18.62 3.75
CA GLN A 138 7.61 19.68 4.45
C GLN A 138 8.44 19.03 5.58
N ALA A 139 9.75 19.23 5.54
CA ALA A 139 10.62 18.73 6.60
C ALA A 139 10.36 19.46 7.91
N ALA A 140 10.69 18.81 9.02
CA ALA A 140 10.66 19.45 10.32
C ALA A 140 11.68 20.59 10.39
N GLU A 141 11.27 21.74 10.92
CA GLU A 141 12.12 22.89 11.23
C GLU A 141 11.98 23.26 12.70
N ILE A 142 12.82 24.22 13.17
CA ILE A 142 12.76 24.64 14.57
C ILE A 142 11.37 25.18 14.91
N GLY A 143 10.66 24.49 15.79
CA GLY A 143 9.28 24.82 16.19
C GLY A 143 8.19 24.40 15.22
N MET A 144 8.52 23.73 14.10
CA MET A 144 7.56 23.22 13.13
C MET A 144 7.73 21.72 12.92
N PRO A 145 6.67 20.91 13.09
CA PRO A 145 6.72 19.49 12.84
C PRO A 145 6.80 19.17 11.34
N ALA A 146 7.27 17.97 10.99
CA ALA A 146 7.19 17.50 9.61
C ALA A 146 5.74 17.29 9.19
N VAL A 147 5.43 17.66 7.95
CA VAL A 147 4.10 17.56 7.35
C VAL A 147 4.17 16.81 6.03
N GLU A 148 3.21 15.94 5.80
CA GLU A 148 3.02 15.24 4.53
C GLU A 148 1.56 15.44 4.09
N ILE A 149 1.35 15.93 2.85
CA ILE A 149 0.03 16.18 2.28
C ILE A 149 -0.16 15.26 1.08
N TRP A 150 -1.16 14.41 1.14
CA TRP A 150 -1.54 13.51 0.05
C TRP A 150 -2.73 14.05 -0.71
N VAL A 151 -2.56 14.22 -2.02
CA VAL A 151 -3.59 14.76 -2.91
C VAL A 151 -4.19 13.63 -3.74
N TYR A 152 -5.50 13.50 -3.68
CA TYR A 152 -6.30 12.59 -4.50
C TYR A 152 -7.25 13.40 -5.38
N THR A 153 -6.80 13.72 -6.58
CA THR A 153 -7.52 14.59 -7.53
C THR A 153 -8.90 14.04 -7.90
N ARG A 154 -8.98 12.73 -8.15
CA ARG A 154 -10.25 12.08 -8.52
C ARG A 154 -11.28 12.10 -7.40
N LEU A 155 -10.83 12.16 -6.15
CA LEU A 155 -11.70 12.22 -4.96
C LEU A 155 -11.97 13.64 -4.51
N ALA A 156 -11.28 14.63 -5.11
CA ALA A 156 -11.23 16.02 -4.66
C ALA A 156 -10.89 16.12 -3.16
N LYS A 157 -9.88 15.33 -2.69
CA LYS A 157 -9.49 15.24 -1.28
C LYS A 157 -8.01 15.43 -1.09
N LYS A 158 -7.68 16.09 0.03
CA LYS A 158 -6.33 16.17 0.57
C LYS A 158 -6.30 15.60 1.99
N TYR A 159 -5.34 14.75 2.27
CA TYR A 159 -5.09 14.20 3.59
C TYR A 159 -3.81 14.80 4.13
N ILE A 160 -3.87 15.43 5.30
CA ILE A 160 -2.74 16.13 5.91
C ILE A 160 -2.29 15.33 7.12
N PHE A 161 -1.04 14.87 7.08
CA PHE A 161 -0.41 14.10 8.14
C PHE A 161 0.70 14.93 8.78
N VAL A 162 0.85 14.81 10.10
CA VAL A 162 1.85 15.56 10.88
C VAL A 162 2.59 14.61 11.80
N ASP A 163 3.92 14.67 11.78
CA ASP A 163 4.79 14.03 12.75
C ASP A 163 5.20 15.06 13.81
N ARG A 164 4.46 15.10 14.92
CA ARG A 164 4.66 16.08 15.98
C ARG A 164 5.89 15.82 16.84
N GLN A 165 6.37 14.59 16.84
CA GLN A 165 7.44 14.15 17.75
C GLN A 165 8.77 13.91 17.03
N GLY A 166 8.81 14.02 15.71
CA GLY A 166 9.99 13.69 14.90
C GLY A 166 10.34 12.21 14.93
N SER A 167 9.37 11.36 15.23
CA SER A 167 9.53 9.92 15.37
C SER A 167 9.33 9.13 14.07
N GLY A 168 8.88 9.80 13.00
CA GLY A 168 8.40 9.17 11.78
C GLY A 168 6.94 8.70 11.87
N GLU A 169 6.28 8.87 13.01
CA GLU A 169 4.88 8.53 13.23
C GLU A 169 3.96 9.67 12.81
N PHE A 170 3.54 9.62 11.56
CA PHE A 170 2.66 10.62 10.98
C PHE A 170 1.20 10.35 11.34
N ARG A 171 0.53 11.30 11.99
CA ARG A 171 -0.89 11.24 12.34
C ARG A 171 -1.73 12.09 11.40
N LEU A 172 -2.87 11.55 10.97
CA LEU A 172 -3.84 12.30 10.16
C LEU A 172 -4.49 13.39 11.01
N VAL A 173 -4.28 14.65 10.63
CA VAL A 173 -4.81 15.80 11.38
C VAL A 173 -5.96 16.48 10.64
N LYS A 174 -6.05 16.35 9.30
CA LYS A 174 -7.09 17.00 8.51
C LYS A 174 -7.37 16.25 7.20
N VAL A 175 -8.61 16.31 6.77
CA VAL A 175 -9.07 15.93 5.42
C VAL A 175 -9.80 17.12 4.84
N GLU A 176 -9.40 17.56 3.64
CA GLU A 176 -10.00 18.65 2.87
C GLU A 176 -10.64 18.13 1.61
#